data_8861b72ada7b5026f0087ccd62e7d991
#
_entry.id   8861b72ada7b5026f0087ccd62e7d991
#
_cell.length_a   1.000
_cell.length_b   1.000
_cell.length_c   1.000
_cell.angle_alpha   90.00
_cell.angle_beta   90.00
_cell.angle_gamma   90.00
#
_symmetry.space_group_name_H-M   'P 1'
#
loop_
_entity.id
_entity.type
_entity.pdbx_description
1 polymer ?
#
loop_
_entity_poly.entity_id
_entity_poly.type
_entity_poly.pdbx_seq_one_letter_code
_entity_poly.pdbx_strand_id
1 'polypeptide(L)'
;MFQSETSESTLDRLRRIGTMNFLEERILKDGVVKEGNVLKVDSFLNHQMDIDLFDQMGEEFKKRFAGKKINKILTIEASGIGIACIVARHFNVTVVFAKKSKSINIDGERKRFDTRT
;
A
#
# COMPACT_ATOMS: atom_id res chain seq x y z
N MET A 1 -24.16 -5.24 -1.78
CA MET A 1 -23.86 -4.18 -1.69
C MET A 1 -24.26 -3.68 -0.50
N PHE A 2 -23.63 -2.94 -0.02
CA PHE A 2 -24.03 -2.53 1.04
C PHE A 2 -24.83 -1.45 0.86
N GLN A 3 -25.74 -1.23 1.42
CA GLN A 3 -26.51 -0.30 1.20
C GLN A 3 -26.58 0.43 2.32
N SER A 4 -26.65 1.39 2.34
CA SER A 4 -26.61 2.16 3.31
C SER A 4 -27.75 2.75 3.55
N GLU A 5 -28.64 2.20 3.74
CA GLU A 5 -29.77 2.75 3.86
C GLU A 5 -29.88 3.56 4.97
N THR A 6 -29.09 3.62 5.85
CA THR A 6 -29.25 4.53 6.90
C THR A 6 -28.93 5.85 6.46
N SER A 7 -29.41 6.84 7.06
CA SER A 7 -29.12 8.18 6.68
C SER A 7 -27.68 8.45 6.89
N GLU A 8 -27.05 7.78 7.81
CA GLU A 8 -25.65 7.96 7.95
C GLU A 8 -24.99 6.73 7.45
N SER A 9 -24.16 6.86 6.45
CA SER A 9 -23.49 5.71 5.92
C SER A 9 -22.42 5.26 6.87
N THR A 10 -21.91 4.08 6.63
CA THR A 10 -20.81 3.57 7.41
C THR A 10 -19.63 4.51 7.32
N LEU A 11 -19.38 5.06 6.13
CA LEU A 11 -18.30 5.98 5.94
C LEU A 11 -18.46 7.19 6.85
N ASP A 12 -19.62 7.78 6.89
CA ASP A 12 -19.87 8.95 7.70
C ASP A 12 -19.69 8.63 9.17
N ARG A 13 -20.16 7.49 9.58
CA ARG A 13 -20.05 7.13 10.96
C ARG A 13 -18.61 6.94 11.38
N LEU A 14 -17.82 6.26 10.56
CA LEU A 14 -16.43 6.04 10.88
C LEU A 14 -15.65 7.34 10.91
N ARG A 15 -15.99 8.25 9.98
CA ARG A 15 -15.32 9.52 9.96
C ARG A 15 -15.65 10.32 11.21
N ARG A 16 -16.88 10.27 11.65
CA ARG A 16 -17.32 11.02 12.79
C ARG A 16 -16.64 10.54 14.07
N ILE A 17 -16.43 9.24 14.22
CA ILE A 17 -15.79 8.76 15.43
C ILE A 17 -14.26 8.71 15.32
N GLY A 18 -13.75 9.20 14.21
CA GLY A 18 -12.30 9.35 14.13
C GLY A 18 -11.52 8.12 13.79
N THR A 19 -12.17 7.04 13.34
CA THR A 19 -11.45 5.85 12.98
C THR A 19 -11.18 5.76 11.50
N MET A 20 -11.76 6.66 10.70
CA MET A 20 -11.58 6.61 9.27
C MET A 20 -10.41 7.47 8.87
N ASN A 21 -9.47 6.92 8.15
CA ASN A 21 -8.39 7.71 7.63
C ASN A 21 -8.54 7.87 6.13
N PHE A 22 -7.65 8.61 5.53
CA PHE A 22 -7.78 8.94 4.12
C PHE A 22 -7.76 7.71 3.23
N LEU A 23 -7.01 6.68 3.61
CA LEU A 23 -6.92 5.49 2.80
C LEU A 23 -8.22 4.70 2.86
N GLU A 24 -8.79 4.59 4.03
CA GLU A 24 -10.05 3.91 4.19
C GLU A 24 -11.13 4.62 3.40
N GLU A 25 -11.11 5.93 3.39
CA GLU A 25 -12.05 6.69 2.61
C GLU A 25 -11.88 6.40 1.13
N ARG A 26 -10.64 6.32 0.66
CA ARG A 26 -10.40 6.07 -0.73
C ARG A 26 -10.83 4.68 -1.13
N ILE A 27 -10.61 3.70 -0.28
CA ILE A 27 -11.03 2.33 -0.57
C ILE A 27 -12.54 2.27 -0.66
N LEU A 28 -13.25 2.94 0.24
CA LEU A 28 -14.70 2.92 0.18
C LEU A 28 -15.22 3.67 -1.02
N LYS A 29 -14.52 4.68 -1.46
CA LYS A 29 -14.97 5.45 -2.59
C LYS A 29 -14.68 4.77 -3.92
N ASP A 30 -13.48 4.30 -4.10
CA ASP A 30 -13.03 3.81 -5.39
C ASP A 30 -12.75 2.31 -5.44
N GLY A 31 -12.79 1.62 -4.35
CA GLY A 31 -12.57 0.18 -4.36
C GLY A 31 -13.79 -0.53 -4.91
N VAL A 32 -13.59 -1.65 -5.53
CA VAL A 32 -14.65 -2.43 -6.10
C VAL A 32 -14.64 -3.81 -5.48
N VAL A 33 -15.78 -4.22 -4.93
CA VAL A 33 -15.87 -5.54 -4.32
C VAL A 33 -16.45 -6.50 -5.33
N LYS A 34 -15.75 -7.58 -5.58
CA LYS A 34 -16.20 -8.57 -6.51
C LYS A 34 -16.66 -9.79 -5.78
N GLU A 35 -17.22 -10.72 -6.51
CA GLU A 35 -17.69 -11.94 -5.93
C GLU A 35 -16.57 -12.64 -5.20
N GLY A 36 -16.87 -13.36 -4.15
CA GLY A 36 -15.84 -14.03 -3.39
C GLY A 36 -15.10 -13.12 -2.44
N ASN A 37 -15.67 -11.98 -2.15
CA ASN A 37 -15.07 -11.04 -1.21
C ASN A 37 -13.73 -10.51 -1.69
N VAL A 38 -13.60 -10.33 -2.97
CA VAL A 38 -12.37 -9.80 -3.53
C VAL A 38 -12.51 -8.29 -3.64
N LEU A 39 -11.59 -7.58 -3.05
CA LEU A 39 -11.58 -6.13 -3.14
C LEU A 39 -10.57 -5.71 -4.18
N LYS A 40 -11.03 -4.96 -5.17
CA LYS A 40 -10.14 -4.48 -6.21
C LYS A 40 -9.83 -3.02 -5.99
N VAL A 41 -8.56 -2.72 -5.94
CA VAL A 41 -8.10 -1.36 -5.73
C VAL A 41 -7.17 -0.94 -6.88
N ASP A 42 -7.39 -1.52 -8.05
CA ASP A 42 -6.49 -1.34 -9.18
C ASP A 42 -6.40 0.08 -9.66
N SER A 43 -7.45 0.84 -9.46
CA SER A 43 -7.48 2.18 -10.02
C SER A 43 -6.59 3.14 -9.27
N PHE A 44 -6.12 2.78 -8.10
CA PHE A 44 -5.29 3.73 -7.36
C PHE A 44 -4.10 3.08 -6.65
N LEU A 45 -4.07 1.77 -6.53
CA LEU A 45 -2.96 1.16 -5.81
C LEU A 45 -2.12 0.24 -6.64
N ASN A 46 -2.72 -0.47 -7.58
CA ASN A 46 -1.98 -1.49 -8.30
C ASN A 46 -1.69 -1.15 -9.73
N HIS A 47 -2.72 -1.05 -10.56
CA HIS A 47 -2.51 -0.83 -11.98
C HIS A 47 -2.35 0.64 -12.29
N GLN A 48 -2.95 1.47 -11.49
CA GLN A 48 -2.67 2.87 -11.56
C GLN A 48 -2.16 3.28 -10.21
N MET A 49 -1.16 4.12 -10.16
CA MET A 49 -0.57 4.53 -8.91
C MET A 49 -0.88 5.97 -8.68
N ASP A 50 -1.68 6.23 -7.69
CA ASP A 50 -2.07 7.59 -7.35
C ASP A 50 -0.97 8.15 -6.46
N ILE A 51 -0.13 8.98 -7.02
CA ILE A 51 1.06 9.46 -6.33
C ILE A 51 0.69 10.33 -5.13
N ASP A 52 -0.35 11.12 -5.26
CA ASP A 52 -0.77 11.94 -4.12
C ASP A 52 -1.24 11.05 -2.97
N LEU A 53 -1.94 9.98 -3.28
CA LEU A 53 -2.35 9.06 -2.25
C LEU A 53 -1.14 8.40 -1.60
N PHE A 54 -0.17 8.00 -2.40
CA PHE A 54 1.04 7.39 -1.85
C PHE A 54 1.79 8.37 -0.97
N ASP A 55 1.77 9.63 -1.34
CA ASP A 55 2.44 10.65 -0.55
C ASP A 55 1.75 10.82 0.80
N GLN A 56 0.42 10.80 0.81
CA GLN A 56 -0.31 10.86 2.06
C GLN A 56 -0.03 9.63 2.91
N MET A 57 0.10 8.47 2.26
CA MET A 57 0.45 7.25 2.99
C MET A 57 1.83 7.39 3.61
N GLY A 58 2.76 8.00 2.89
CA GLY A 58 4.08 8.21 3.43
C GLY A 58 4.08 9.11 4.65
N GLU A 59 3.27 10.15 4.59
CA GLU A 59 3.13 11.03 5.74
C GLU A 59 2.56 10.29 6.94
N GLU A 60 1.59 9.45 6.68
CA GLU A 60 0.95 8.71 7.76
C GLU A 60 1.92 7.72 8.38
N PHE A 61 2.70 7.02 7.54
CA PHE A 61 3.71 6.13 8.05
C PHE A 61 4.74 6.89 8.89
N LYS A 62 5.12 8.05 8.43
CA LYS A 62 6.09 8.83 9.16
C LYS A 62 5.57 9.18 10.55
N LYS A 63 4.29 9.50 10.64
CA LYS A 63 3.70 9.80 11.92
C LYS A 63 3.64 8.57 12.82
N ARG A 64 3.24 7.46 12.25
CA ARG A 64 3.06 6.26 13.07
C ARG A 64 4.37 5.67 13.55
N PHE A 65 5.43 5.92 12.83
CA PHE A 65 6.73 5.43 13.24
C PHE A 65 7.60 6.51 13.82
N ALA A 66 6.99 7.59 14.26
CA ALA A 66 7.76 8.66 14.87
C ALA A 66 8.49 8.13 16.09
N GLY A 67 9.70 8.49 16.24
CA GLY A 67 10.51 8.02 17.34
C GLY A 67 11.21 6.71 17.10
N LYS A 68 10.86 6.01 16.01
CA LYS A 68 11.54 4.80 15.67
C LYS A 68 12.62 5.10 14.66
N LYS A 69 13.72 4.37 14.77
CA LYS A 69 14.80 4.60 13.85
C LYS A 69 14.62 3.71 12.65
N ILE A 70 14.20 4.26 11.56
CA ILE A 70 13.98 3.52 10.33
C ILE A 70 15.12 3.86 9.41
N ASN A 71 15.88 2.88 8.99
CA ASN A 71 16.99 3.14 8.10
C ASN A 71 16.85 2.44 6.76
N LYS A 72 15.82 1.66 6.54
CA LYS A 72 15.63 1.00 5.27
C LYS A 72 14.20 0.53 5.18
N ILE A 73 13.68 0.46 3.98
CA ILE A 73 12.34 -0.04 3.76
C ILE A 73 12.45 -1.26 2.86
N LEU A 74 11.82 -2.34 3.28
CA LEU A 74 11.83 -3.57 2.51
C LEU A 74 10.46 -3.77 1.90
N THR A 75 10.42 -4.10 0.63
CA THR A 75 9.17 -4.39 -0.03
C THR A 75 9.36 -5.60 -0.94
N ILE A 76 8.29 -6.01 -1.58
CA ILE A 76 8.31 -7.16 -2.47
C ILE A 76 7.78 -6.71 -3.81
N GLU A 77 8.41 -7.15 -4.92
CA GLU A 77 7.91 -6.80 -6.20
C GLU A 77 6.53 -7.41 -6.37
N ALA A 78 5.60 -6.86 -7.11
CA ALA A 78 5.99 -5.68 -7.88
C ALA A 78 5.21 -4.47 -7.44
N SER A 79 3.95 -4.63 -7.06
CA SER A 79 3.10 -3.48 -6.80
C SER A 79 3.52 -2.69 -5.57
N GLY A 80 4.27 -3.31 -4.69
CA GLY A 80 4.71 -2.58 -3.50
C GLY A 80 5.87 -1.65 -3.72
N ILE A 81 6.54 -1.77 -4.88
CA ILE A 81 7.75 -0.98 -5.08
C ILE A 81 7.41 0.50 -5.20
N GLY A 82 6.36 0.83 -5.94
CA GLY A 82 5.99 2.23 -6.09
C GLY A 82 5.67 2.89 -4.77
N ILE A 83 4.86 2.23 -3.96
CA ILE A 83 4.51 2.77 -2.66
C ILE A 83 5.74 2.91 -1.80
N ALA A 84 6.60 1.89 -1.81
CA ALA A 84 7.79 1.92 -0.97
C ALA A 84 8.71 3.07 -1.32
N CYS A 85 8.82 3.38 -2.61
CA CYS A 85 9.69 4.48 -3.02
C CYS A 85 9.19 5.81 -2.50
N ILE A 86 7.88 6.03 -2.57
CA ILE A 86 7.33 7.28 -2.09
C ILE A 86 7.44 7.36 -0.58
N VAL A 87 7.16 6.26 0.11
CA VAL A 87 7.25 6.24 1.56
C VAL A 87 8.70 6.48 1.99
N ALA A 88 9.64 5.88 1.26
CA ALA A 88 11.06 6.04 1.61
C ALA A 88 11.50 7.48 1.51
N ARG A 89 10.89 8.23 0.62
CA ARG A 89 11.22 9.63 0.50
C ARG A 89 10.90 10.36 1.80
N HIS A 90 9.81 10.00 2.45
CA HIS A 90 9.43 10.63 3.70
C HIS A 90 10.39 10.26 4.84
N PHE A 91 10.98 9.09 4.77
CA PHE A 91 11.94 8.68 5.79
C PHE A 91 13.38 8.96 5.38
N ASN A 92 13.57 9.35 4.15
CA ASN A 92 14.90 9.65 3.60
C ASN A 92 15.82 8.45 3.72
N VAL A 93 15.34 7.30 3.29
CA VAL A 93 16.08 6.04 3.39
C VAL A 93 16.01 5.33 2.05
N THR A 94 16.76 4.25 1.92
CA THR A 94 16.75 3.47 0.71
C THR A 94 15.69 2.38 0.79
N VAL A 95 15.32 1.87 -0.38
CA VAL A 95 14.37 0.79 -0.49
C VAL A 95 15.10 -0.43 -1.00
N VAL A 96 14.82 -1.56 -0.40
CA VAL A 96 15.32 -2.84 -0.85
C VAL A 96 14.11 -3.67 -1.23
N PHE A 97 14.16 -4.34 -2.36
CA PHE A 97 13.03 -5.17 -2.68
C PHE A 97 13.47 -6.60 -2.92
N ALA A 98 12.60 -7.52 -2.60
CA ALA A 98 12.80 -8.94 -2.82
C ALA A 98 11.98 -9.36 -4.02
N LYS A 99 12.51 -10.28 -4.78
CA LYS A 99 11.78 -10.78 -5.91
C LYS A 99 10.69 -11.70 -5.46
N LYS A 100 9.55 -11.55 -6.10
CA LYS A 100 8.41 -12.31 -5.71
C LYS A 100 8.55 -13.76 -6.11
N SER A 101 9.10 -14.03 -7.28
CA SER A 101 9.23 -15.39 -7.72
C SER A 101 10.67 -15.71 -7.91
N LYS A 102 11.01 -16.97 -7.77
CA LYS A 102 12.34 -17.36 -7.98
C LYS A 102 12.67 -17.32 -9.42
N SER A 103 13.81 -16.80 -9.74
CA SER A 103 14.27 -16.84 -11.07
C SER A 103 14.96 -18.13 -11.24
N ILE A 104 14.71 -18.81 -12.32
CA ILE A 104 15.42 -19.99 -12.64
C ILE A 104 16.50 -19.59 -13.54
N ASN A 105 17.77 -19.69 -13.10
CA ASN A 105 18.76 -19.26 -13.99
C ASN A 105 19.11 -20.31 -14.93
N ILE A 106 19.86 -19.96 -15.91
CA ILE A 106 20.12 -20.78 -16.98
C ILE A 106 20.91 -21.96 -16.58
N ASP A 107 21.75 -21.82 -15.61
CA ASP A 107 22.53 -22.92 -15.19
C ASP A 107 21.82 -23.74 -14.14
N GLY A 108 20.57 -23.50 -13.94
CA GLY A 108 19.81 -24.30 -13.02
C GLY A 108 19.87 -23.95 -11.59
N GLU A 109 20.61 -22.94 -11.27
CA GLU A 109 20.68 -22.57 -9.94
C GLU A 109 19.56 -21.76 -9.54
N ARG A 110 19.07 -21.81 -8.33
CA ARG A 110 18.03 -21.07 -7.93
C ARG A 110 18.53 -19.85 -7.39
N LYS A 111 18.07 -18.77 -7.80
CA LYS A 111 18.45 -17.52 -7.28
C LYS A 111 17.79 -17.28 -6.01
N ARG A 112 18.48 -16.73 -5.08
CA ARG A 112 17.89 -16.31 -3.90
C ARG A 112 17.41 -14.96 -4.10
N PHE A 113 16.75 -14.38 -3.12
CA PHE A 113 16.35 -13.01 -3.16
C PHE A 113 17.56 -12.17 -3.28
N ASP A 114 17.49 -11.22 -4.18
CA ASP A 114 18.61 -10.33 -4.36
C ASP A 114 18.29 -9.07 -3.63
N THR A 115 18.90 -8.86 -2.50
CA THR A 115 18.64 -7.67 -1.72
C THR A 115 19.76 -6.67 -1.82
N ARG A 116 20.67 -6.85 -2.73
CA ARG A 116 21.72 -5.87 -2.90
C ARG A 116 21.17 -4.65 -3.58
N THR A 117 21.62 -3.55 -3.22
CA THR A 117 21.11 -2.33 -3.83
C THR A 117 22.21 -1.56 -4.50
#